data_c1c6b0c47adae4443a0f40ec66a64c2e
#
_entry.id   c1c6b0c47adae4443a0f40ec66a64c2e
#
_cell.length_a   1.000
_cell.length_b   1.000
_cell.length_c   1.000
_cell.angle_alpha   90.00
_cell.angle_beta   90.00
_cell.angle_gamma   90.00
#
_symmetry.space_group_name_H-M   'P 1'
#
loop_
_entity.id
_entity.type
_entity.pdbx_description
1 polymer ?
#
loop_
_entity_poly.entity_id
_entity_poly.type
_entity_poly.pdbx_seq_one_letter_code
_entity_poly.pdbx_strand_id
1 'polypeptide(L)'
;MSLDILGKSPPNHHSFLTSRASKSTLHERSIITPIKEPVEGFPGAGYGKIIRFQYPQTLGDIMDRITSGLVLPGLSVAVPQSVPVGKKSQIKISSIGLCAGSGGSTLNGLDVDLLFTGELSHHEALAAIEQGKCVITTFHSNTERLFLMTTMQNKLFPEIRKQVDASIKEGTWEKELTSDFQINASHVDRDPFEIVDSPWKGW
;
A
#
# COMPACT_ATOMS: atom_id res chain seq x y z
N MET A 1 21.01 2.23 39.36
CA MET A 1 20.44 3.28 38.48
C MET A 1 19.72 2.56 37.38
N SER A 2 18.41 2.40 37.52
CA SER A 2 17.53 1.71 36.57
C SER A 2 16.95 2.76 35.64
N LEU A 3 17.20 2.62 34.35
CA LEU A 3 16.60 3.48 33.31
C LEU A 3 15.36 2.77 32.80
N ASP A 4 14.21 3.22 33.30
CA ASP A 4 12.89 2.92 32.72
C ASP A 4 12.77 3.59 31.36
N ILE A 5 12.91 2.81 30.31
CA ILE A 5 12.47 3.19 28.96
C ILE A 5 11.18 2.41 28.67
N LEU A 6 10.09 2.79 29.33
CA LEU A 6 8.76 2.39 28.91
C LEU A 6 8.31 3.28 27.76
N GLY A 7 8.39 2.70 26.58
CA GLY A 7 8.01 3.32 25.34
C GLY A 7 6.54 3.76 25.34
N LYS A 8 6.32 5.00 24.96
CA LYS A 8 5.00 5.53 24.61
C LYS A 8 4.45 4.71 23.45
N SER A 9 3.28 4.12 23.64
CA SER A 9 2.52 3.48 22.58
C SER A 9 2.38 4.45 21.40
N PRO A 10 2.54 3.99 20.16
CA PRO A 10 2.33 4.85 19.00
C PRO A 10 0.89 5.37 19.00
N PRO A 11 0.64 6.61 18.57
CA PRO A 11 -0.68 7.20 18.55
C PRO A 11 -1.63 6.36 17.70
N ASN A 12 -2.84 6.14 18.18
CA ASN A 12 -3.88 5.36 17.51
C ASN A 12 -4.07 5.81 16.06
N HIS A 13 -3.61 5.02 15.10
CA HIS A 13 -3.69 5.29 13.66
C HIS A 13 -5.14 5.51 13.15
N HIS A 14 -6.16 5.04 13.88
CA HIS A 14 -7.56 5.28 13.51
C HIS A 14 -7.97 6.75 13.56
N SER A 15 -7.37 7.56 14.42
CA SER A 15 -7.73 8.99 14.53
C SER A 15 -7.13 9.82 13.38
N PHE A 16 -6.01 9.41 12.79
CA PHE A 16 -5.38 10.11 11.66
C PHE A 16 -6.13 9.91 10.35
N LEU A 17 -6.71 8.72 10.13
CA LEU A 17 -7.48 8.42 8.92
C LEU A 17 -8.86 9.09 8.91
N THR A 18 -9.46 9.33 10.07
CA THR A 18 -10.80 9.93 10.17
C THR A 18 -10.81 11.45 10.10
N SER A 19 -9.74 12.15 10.53
CA SER A 19 -9.71 13.61 10.52
C SER A 19 -9.39 14.27 9.17
N ARG A 20 -8.80 13.55 8.22
CA ARG A 20 -8.52 14.00 6.84
C ARG A 20 -9.48 13.45 5.78
N ALA A 21 -10.42 12.59 6.15
CA ALA A 21 -11.43 12.02 5.24
C ALA A 21 -12.50 13.02 4.76
N SER A 22 -12.43 14.30 5.13
CA SER A 22 -13.50 15.26 4.88
C SER A 22 -13.60 15.85 3.48
N LYS A 23 -12.74 15.42 2.53
CA LYS A 23 -12.99 15.59 1.09
C LYS A 23 -12.69 14.26 0.40
N SER A 24 -13.65 13.34 0.49
CA SER A 24 -13.70 12.17 -0.38
C SER A 24 -13.57 12.66 -1.82
N THR A 25 -12.42 12.42 -2.44
CA THR A 25 -12.25 12.67 -3.86
C THR A 25 -13.18 11.69 -4.56
N LEU A 26 -14.24 12.16 -5.20
CA LEU A 26 -15.15 11.31 -5.96
C LEU A 26 -14.34 10.58 -7.02
N HIS A 27 -14.39 9.26 -7.00
CA HIS A 27 -13.63 8.41 -7.91
C HIS A 27 -14.32 7.07 -8.13
N GLU A 28 -14.05 6.49 -9.28
CA GLU A 28 -14.41 5.11 -9.62
C GLU A 28 -13.22 4.19 -9.43
N ARG A 29 -13.50 2.93 -9.11
CA ARG A 29 -12.48 1.88 -8.94
C ARG A 29 -12.85 0.68 -9.82
N SER A 30 -11.87 0.18 -10.55
CA SER A 30 -11.99 -1.08 -11.29
C SER A 30 -10.77 -1.96 -11.05
N ILE A 31 -10.92 -3.25 -11.30
CA ILE A 31 -9.83 -4.22 -11.20
C ILE A 31 -9.09 -4.25 -12.54
N ILE A 32 -7.76 -4.36 -12.51
CA ILE A 32 -6.95 -4.50 -13.71
C ILE A 32 -7.09 -5.93 -14.25
N THR A 33 -6.79 -6.93 -13.44
CA THR A 33 -6.87 -8.34 -13.82
C THR A 33 -7.76 -9.09 -12.84
N PRO A 34 -9.02 -9.36 -13.19
CA PRO A 34 -9.91 -10.18 -12.36
C PRO A 34 -9.35 -11.61 -12.20
N ILE A 35 -9.60 -12.23 -11.05
CA ILE A 35 -9.34 -13.67 -10.89
C ILE A 35 -10.33 -14.47 -11.73
N LYS A 36 -9.86 -15.61 -12.29
CA LYS A 36 -10.68 -16.46 -13.16
C LYS A 36 -11.81 -17.15 -12.43
N GLU A 37 -11.57 -17.58 -11.21
CA GLU A 37 -12.56 -18.27 -10.36
C GLU A 37 -12.97 -17.32 -9.23
N PRO A 38 -14.20 -16.80 -9.24
CA PRO A 38 -14.68 -15.90 -8.21
C PRO A 38 -14.62 -16.57 -6.83
N VAL A 39 -14.04 -15.89 -5.85
CA VAL A 39 -14.06 -16.35 -4.46
C VAL A 39 -15.37 -15.89 -3.82
N GLU A 40 -16.08 -16.80 -3.17
CA GLU A 40 -17.32 -16.50 -2.46
C GLU A 40 -17.11 -15.38 -1.44
N GLY A 41 -17.99 -14.40 -1.42
CA GLY A 41 -17.86 -13.21 -0.57
C GLY A 41 -16.90 -12.11 -1.09
N PHE A 42 -16.18 -12.35 -2.20
CA PHE A 42 -15.23 -11.39 -2.78
C PHE A 42 -15.45 -11.19 -4.29
N PRO A 43 -16.62 -10.68 -4.71
CA PRO A 43 -16.97 -10.58 -6.13
C PRO A 43 -16.07 -9.64 -6.94
N GLY A 44 -15.22 -8.87 -6.26
CA GLY A 44 -14.29 -7.92 -6.88
C GLY A 44 -12.82 -8.28 -6.63
N ALA A 45 -12.49 -9.56 -6.43
CA ALA A 45 -11.12 -9.99 -6.26
C ALA A 45 -10.33 -9.99 -7.58
N GLY A 46 -9.05 -9.61 -7.51
CA GLY A 46 -8.16 -9.54 -8.66
C GLY A 46 -6.87 -8.80 -8.36
N TYR A 47 -6.00 -8.72 -9.35
CA TYR A 47 -4.70 -8.08 -9.26
C TYR A 47 -4.78 -6.63 -9.74
N GLY A 48 -4.21 -5.72 -8.96
CA GLY A 48 -4.15 -4.30 -9.25
C GLY A 48 -5.51 -3.61 -9.31
N LYS A 49 -5.47 -2.29 -9.30
CA LYS A 49 -6.67 -1.46 -9.41
C LYS A 49 -6.42 -0.26 -10.30
N ILE A 50 -7.45 0.19 -11.01
CA ILE A 50 -7.49 1.50 -11.65
C ILE A 50 -8.40 2.39 -10.81
N ILE A 51 -7.94 3.61 -10.54
CA ILE A 51 -8.71 4.68 -9.93
C ILE A 51 -8.89 5.77 -11.00
N ARG A 52 -10.11 6.19 -11.25
CA ARG A 52 -10.43 7.33 -12.13
C ARG A 52 -11.12 8.41 -11.30
N PHE A 53 -10.48 9.57 -11.21
CA PHE A 53 -11.01 10.71 -10.46
C PHE A 53 -12.06 11.46 -11.28
N GLN A 54 -13.12 11.89 -10.62
CA GLN A 54 -14.11 12.79 -11.23
C GLN A 54 -13.48 14.17 -11.53
N TYR A 55 -12.56 14.62 -10.67
CA TYR A 55 -11.79 15.86 -10.84
C TYR A 55 -10.31 15.55 -10.74
N PRO A 56 -9.50 15.98 -11.72
CA PRO A 56 -8.06 15.73 -11.71
C PRO A 56 -7.41 16.23 -10.41
N GLN A 57 -6.55 15.41 -9.83
CA GLN A 57 -5.72 15.75 -8.67
C GLN A 57 -4.36 16.26 -9.14
N THR A 58 -3.60 16.93 -8.30
CA THR A 58 -2.20 17.21 -8.59
C THR A 58 -1.32 16.04 -8.20
N LEU A 59 -0.21 15.84 -8.92
CA LEU A 59 0.78 14.82 -8.54
C LEU A 59 1.28 15.04 -7.10
N GLY A 60 1.50 16.30 -6.71
CA GLY A 60 1.90 16.65 -5.35
C GLY A 60 0.90 16.18 -4.29
N ASP A 61 -0.40 16.47 -4.46
CA ASP A 61 -1.43 16.02 -3.52
C ASP A 61 -1.50 14.49 -3.41
N ILE A 62 -1.26 13.78 -4.53
CA ILE A 62 -1.21 12.31 -4.55
C ILE A 62 0.02 11.81 -3.79
N MET A 63 1.19 12.41 -4.02
CA MET A 63 2.43 12.07 -3.30
C MET A 63 2.28 12.25 -1.80
N ASP A 64 1.70 13.37 -1.35
CA ASP A 64 1.43 13.63 0.07
C ASP A 64 0.49 12.60 0.70
N ARG A 65 -0.51 12.14 -0.05
CA ARG A 65 -1.42 11.09 0.41
C ARG A 65 -0.75 9.73 0.50
N ILE A 66 0.12 9.39 -0.46
CA ILE A 66 0.87 8.12 -0.46
C ILE A 66 1.85 8.09 0.72
N THR A 67 2.67 9.13 0.89
CA THR A 67 3.64 9.22 2.00
C THR A 67 2.95 9.17 3.36
N SER A 68 1.86 9.93 3.52
CA SER A 68 1.08 9.91 4.77
C SER A 68 0.38 8.57 5.00
N GLY A 69 -0.16 7.95 3.96
CA GLY A 69 -0.92 6.70 4.05
C GLY A 69 -0.03 5.48 4.33
N LEU A 70 1.17 5.44 3.76
CA LEU A 70 2.14 4.36 3.96
C LEU A 70 3.19 4.67 5.04
N VAL A 71 3.14 5.89 5.63
CA VAL A 71 4.09 6.35 6.66
C VAL A 71 5.54 6.29 6.14
N LEU A 72 5.77 6.81 4.94
CA LEU A 72 7.07 6.77 4.27
C LEU A 72 7.78 8.13 4.37
N PRO A 73 9.11 8.15 4.51
CA PRO A 73 9.89 9.37 4.54
C PRO A 73 10.02 10.03 3.15
N GLY A 74 9.82 9.27 2.07
CA GLY A 74 9.97 9.74 0.70
C GLY A 74 9.45 8.74 -0.33
N LEU A 75 9.52 9.12 -1.60
CA LEU A 75 9.07 8.36 -2.77
C LEU A 75 10.12 8.42 -3.87
N SER A 76 10.20 7.37 -4.68
CA SER A 76 10.86 7.43 -5.98
C SER A 76 9.84 7.84 -7.03
N VAL A 77 10.13 8.90 -7.80
CA VAL A 77 9.18 9.49 -8.74
C VAL A 77 9.84 9.71 -10.10
N ALA A 78 9.20 9.21 -11.16
CA ALA A 78 9.55 9.55 -12.53
C ALA A 78 8.39 10.32 -13.19
N VAL A 79 8.73 11.36 -13.95
CA VAL A 79 7.79 12.19 -14.70
C VAL A 79 8.33 12.42 -16.11
N PRO A 80 7.47 12.75 -17.09
CA PRO A 80 7.92 13.08 -18.43
C PRO A 80 8.99 14.16 -18.42
N GLN A 81 10.07 13.95 -19.18
CA GLN A 81 11.23 14.85 -19.19
C GLN A 81 10.91 16.26 -19.72
N SER A 82 9.83 16.38 -20.51
CA SER A 82 9.36 17.68 -21.03
C SER A 82 8.77 18.60 -19.95
N VAL A 83 8.48 18.07 -18.74
CA VAL A 83 7.91 18.88 -17.65
C VAL A 83 8.98 19.75 -17.00
N PRO A 84 8.82 21.08 -16.97
CA PRO A 84 9.82 21.97 -16.40
C PRO A 84 10.06 21.72 -14.90
N VAL A 85 11.30 22.02 -14.47
CA VAL A 85 11.65 22.05 -13.04
C VAL A 85 10.73 23.03 -12.30
N GLY A 86 10.24 22.62 -11.13
CA GLY A 86 9.29 23.40 -10.31
C GLY A 86 7.82 23.28 -10.74
N LYS A 87 7.51 22.58 -11.84
CA LYS A 87 6.14 22.31 -12.28
C LYS A 87 5.69 20.87 -12.08
N LYS A 88 6.60 19.96 -11.72
CA LYS A 88 6.34 18.52 -11.60
C LYS A 88 5.20 18.19 -10.64
N SER A 89 5.15 18.82 -9.47
CA SER A 89 4.07 18.60 -8.49
C SER A 89 2.69 19.09 -8.96
N GLN A 90 2.64 19.95 -9.98
CA GLN A 90 1.40 20.53 -10.52
C GLN A 90 0.79 19.70 -11.66
N ILE A 91 1.45 18.61 -12.10
CA ILE A 91 0.94 17.71 -13.13
C ILE A 91 -0.46 17.23 -12.70
N LYS A 92 -1.41 17.32 -13.63
CA LYS A 92 -2.78 16.84 -13.39
C LYS A 92 -2.89 15.35 -13.67
N ILE A 93 -3.44 14.63 -12.71
CA ILE A 93 -3.64 13.20 -12.72
C ILE A 93 -5.14 12.93 -12.62
N SER A 94 -5.73 12.37 -13.65
CA SER A 94 -7.14 11.95 -13.71
C SER A 94 -7.31 10.47 -13.39
N SER A 95 -6.25 9.68 -13.57
CA SER A 95 -6.30 8.23 -13.40
C SER A 95 -5.00 7.65 -12.85
N ILE A 96 -5.13 6.61 -12.02
CA ILE A 96 -4.01 5.89 -11.42
C ILE A 96 -4.21 4.39 -11.66
N GLY A 97 -3.18 3.71 -12.18
CA GLY A 97 -3.03 2.26 -12.09
C GLY A 97 -2.16 1.91 -10.88
N LEU A 98 -2.64 1.07 -10.00
CA LEU A 98 -1.89 0.69 -8.79
C LEU A 98 -1.80 -0.82 -8.62
N CYS A 99 -0.63 -1.28 -8.17
CA CYS A 99 -0.35 -2.66 -7.83
C CYS A 99 0.68 -2.71 -6.69
N ALA A 100 0.42 -3.49 -5.65
CA ALA A 100 1.40 -3.71 -4.60
C ALA A 100 2.55 -4.60 -5.10
N GLY A 101 3.73 -4.48 -4.50
CA GLY A 101 4.92 -5.25 -4.85
C GLY A 101 5.48 -4.89 -6.23
N SER A 102 5.82 -5.88 -7.06
CA SER A 102 6.31 -5.68 -8.42
C SER A 102 5.13 -5.51 -9.39
N GLY A 103 4.96 -4.29 -9.90
CA GLY A 103 3.79 -3.91 -10.71
C GLY A 103 3.96 -4.07 -12.22
N GLY A 104 5.15 -4.36 -12.73
CA GLY A 104 5.44 -4.30 -14.16
C GLY A 104 4.47 -5.08 -15.03
N SER A 105 4.27 -6.36 -14.74
CA SER A 105 3.36 -7.21 -15.50
C SER A 105 1.88 -6.82 -15.44
N THR A 106 1.48 -6.17 -14.35
CA THR A 106 0.08 -5.75 -14.11
C THR A 106 -0.22 -4.38 -14.69
N LEU A 107 0.76 -3.46 -14.61
CA LEU A 107 0.57 -2.05 -14.95
C LEU A 107 0.99 -1.69 -16.37
N ASN A 108 1.78 -2.55 -17.03
CA ASN A 108 2.27 -2.28 -18.37
C ASN A 108 1.12 -2.16 -19.37
N GLY A 109 1.18 -1.11 -20.21
CA GLY A 109 0.18 -0.86 -21.26
C GLY A 109 -1.15 -0.26 -20.80
N LEU A 110 -1.34 -0.01 -19.49
CA LEU A 110 -2.57 0.64 -19.01
C LEU A 110 -2.71 2.06 -19.53
N ASP A 111 -3.91 2.42 -19.92
CA ASP A 111 -4.29 3.80 -20.26
C ASP A 111 -4.67 4.57 -18.98
N VAL A 112 -3.63 5.09 -18.30
CA VAL A 112 -3.72 5.89 -17.07
C VAL A 112 -2.61 6.93 -17.04
N ASP A 113 -2.80 8.00 -16.25
CA ASP A 113 -1.84 9.11 -16.13
C ASP A 113 -0.69 8.80 -15.17
N LEU A 114 -0.93 7.94 -14.17
CA LEU A 114 0.04 7.60 -13.12
C LEU A 114 0.07 6.09 -12.87
N LEU A 115 1.27 5.53 -12.82
CA LEU A 115 1.52 4.18 -12.33
C LEU A 115 2.06 4.27 -10.89
N PHE A 116 1.41 3.57 -9.95
CA PHE A 116 1.84 3.48 -8.56
C PHE A 116 2.05 2.04 -8.14
N THR A 117 3.26 1.70 -7.70
CA THR A 117 3.64 0.33 -7.32
C THR A 117 4.81 0.32 -6.33
N GLY A 118 5.19 -0.84 -5.84
CA GLY A 118 6.41 -1.00 -5.04
C GLY A 118 7.66 -0.82 -5.90
N GLU A 119 7.73 -1.49 -7.04
CA GLU A 119 8.89 -1.44 -7.92
C GLU A 119 8.55 -1.62 -9.40
N LEU A 120 9.35 -0.97 -10.24
CA LEU A 120 9.42 -1.14 -11.67
C LEU A 120 10.89 -1.20 -12.10
N SER A 121 11.19 -1.88 -13.18
CA SER A 121 12.50 -1.81 -13.80
C SER A 121 12.74 -0.43 -14.42
N HIS A 122 14.01 -0.08 -14.65
CA HIS A 122 14.40 1.15 -15.33
C HIS A 122 13.69 1.30 -16.69
N HIS A 123 13.65 0.24 -17.49
CA HIS A 123 13.05 0.28 -18.82
C HIS A 123 11.54 0.46 -18.80
N GLU A 124 10.83 -0.15 -17.83
CA GLU A 124 9.39 0.04 -17.68
C GLU A 124 9.05 1.48 -17.26
N ALA A 125 9.82 2.04 -16.33
CA ALA A 125 9.65 3.43 -15.91
C ALA A 125 9.95 4.40 -17.06
N LEU A 126 11.02 4.15 -17.84
CA LEU A 126 11.37 4.95 -19.02
C LEU A 126 10.26 4.92 -20.06
N ALA A 127 9.78 3.71 -20.40
CA ALA A 127 8.68 3.55 -21.35
C ALA A 127 7.39 4.26 -20.92
N ALA A 128 7.09 4.28 -19.61
CA ALA A 128 5.94 4.99 -19.07
C ALA A 128 6.07 6.52 -19.23
N ILE A 129 7.21 7.11 -18.87
CA ILE A 129 7.40 8.56 -18.99
C ILE A 129 7.51 9.03 -20.45
N GLU A 130 8.01 8.20 -21.36
CA GLU A 130 7.99 8.48 -22.80
C GLU A 130 6.56 8.50 -23.38
N GLN A 131 5.62 7.75 -22.77
CA GLN A 131 4.20 7.79 -23.06
C GLN A 131 3.47 8.96 -22.37
N GLY A 132 4.17 9.85 -21.68
CA GLY A 132 3.60 10.98 -20.96
C GLY A 132 3.02 10.64 -19.58
N LYS A 133 3.24 9.42 -19.08
CA LYS A 133 2.77 8.99 -17.76
C LYS A 133 3.74 9.37 -16.66
N CYS A 134 3.21 9.50 -15.44
CA CYS A 134 4.02 9.58 -14.23
C CYS A 134 4.18 8.17 -13.60
N VAL A 135 5.25 7.99 -12.83
CA VAL A 135 5.51 6.77 -12.07
C VAL A 135 5.85 7.13 -10.63
N ILE A 136 5.28 6.43 -9.66
CA ILE A 136 5.68 6.46 -8.25
C ILE A 136 6.01 5.03 -7.82
N THR A 137 7.20 4.85 -7.21
CA THR A 137 7.59 3.60 -6.56
C THR A 137 8.01 3.84 -5.12
N THR A 138 7.80 2.84 -4.26
CA THR A 138 8.02 2.96 -2.80
C THR A 138 8.77 1.77 -2.21
N PHE A 139 9.43 0.97 -3.04
CA PHE A 139 9.98 -0.35 -2.76
C PHE A 139 8.91 -1.42 -2.52
N HIS A 140 9.28 -2.67 -2.74
CA HIS A 140 8.36 -3.81 -2.79
C HIS A 140 7.52 -3.93 -1.52
N SER A 141 8.18 -4.21 -0.42
CA SER A 141 7.51 -4.55 0.84
C SER A 141 6.76 -3.37 1.45
N ASN A 142 7.16 -2.13 1.17
CA ASN A 142 6.49 -0.94 1.70
C ASN A 142 5.05 -0.78 1.20
N THR A 143 4.71 -1.37 0.06
CA THR A 143 3.33 -1.39 -0.45
C THR A 143 2.46 -2.49 0.18
N GLU A 144 3.05 -3.46 0.89
CA GLU A 144 2.37 -4.65 1.41
C GLU A 144 2.28 -4.68 2.93
N ARG A 145 3.36 -4.27 3.63
CA ARG A 145 3.52 -4.47 5.07
C ARG A 145 2.48 -3.79 5.92
N LEU A 146 2.13 -2.56 5.59
CA LEU A 146 1.12 -1.83 6.37
C LEU A 146 -0.22 -2.56 6.36
N PHE A 147 -0.58 -3.19 5.24
CA PHE A 147 -1.77 -4.03 5.13
C PHE A 147 -1.71 -5.25 6.07
N LEU A 148 -0.56 -5.91 6.18
CA LEU A 148 -0.38 -7.04 7.10
C LEU A 148 -0.64 -6.63 8.54
N MET A 149 -0.05 -5.51 8.98
CA MET A 149 -0.15 -5.02 10.35
C MET A 149 -1.53 -4.42 10.69
N THR A 150 -2.12 -3.67 9.78
CA THR A 150 -3.34 -2.89 10.07
C THR A 150 -4.63 -3.62 9.69
N THR A 151 -4.60 -4.45 8.67
CA THR A 151 -5.79 -5.07 8.10
C THR A 151 -5.78 -6.57 8.21
N MET A 152 -4.72 -7.24 7.76
CA MET A 152 -4.66 -8.70 7.71
C MET A 152 -4.69 -9.30 9.12
N GLN A 153 -3.86 -8.81 10.04
CA GLN A 153 -3.83 -9.28 11.43
C GLN A 153 -5.22 -9.22 12.08
N ASN A 154 -5.92 -8.10 11.91
CA ASN A 154 -7.24 -7.89 12.52
C ASN A 154 -8.35 -8.75 11.89
N LYS A 155 -8.23 -9.08 10.60
CA LYS A 155 -9.20 -9.94 9.91
C LYS A 155 -8.92 -11.42 10.13
N LEU A 156 -7.65 -11.80 10.20
CA LEU A 156 -7.23 -13.20 10.32
C LEU A 156 -7.58 -13.79 11.69
N PHE A 157 -7.45 -13.00 12.77
CA PHE A 157 -7.73 -13.47 14.13
C PHE A 157 -9.14 -14.03 14.31
N PRO A 158 -10.23 -13.32 13.99
CA PRO A 158 -11.59 -13.86 14.15
C PRO A 158 -11.87 -15.06 13.25
N GLU A 159 -11.29 -15.12 12.04
CA GLU A 159 -11.48 -16.26 11.15
C GLU A 159 -10.78 -17.52 11.67
N ILE A 160 -9.55 -17.42 12.16
CA ILE A 160 -8.85 -18.55 12.79
C ILE A 160 -9.61 -18.98 14.04
N ARG A 161 -10.06 -18.04 14.88
CA ARG A 161 -10.84 -18.38 16.09
C ARG A 161 -12.08 -19.18 15.74
N LYS A 162 -12.83 -18.75 14.74
CA LYS A 162 -14.02 -19.45 14.25
C LYS A 162 -13.71 -20.88 13.80
N GLN A 163 -12.61 -21.08 13.06
CA GLN A 163 -12.19 -22.41 12.59
C GLN A 163 -11.75 -23.31 13.76
N VAL A 164 -11.00 -22.75 14.69
CA VAL A 164 -10.59 -23.46 15.92
C VAL A 164 -11.80 -23.92 16.74
N ASP A 165 -12.75 -23.01 17.00
CA ASP A 165 -13.97 -23.32 17.76
C ASP A 165 -14.82 -24.39 17.06
N ALA A 166 -14.87 -24.38 15.72
CA ALA A 166 -15.55 -25.43 14.96
C ALA A 166 -14.84 -26.78 15.11
N SER A 167 -13.52 -26.83 14.96
CA SER A 167 -12.71 -28.05 15.09
C SER A 167 -12.77 -28.67 16.50
N ILE A 168 -12.85 -27.84 17.54
CA ILE A 168 -13.07 -28.31 18.91
C ILE A 168 -14.45 -28.97 19.04
N LYS A 169 -15.51 -28.39 18.49
CA LYS A 169 -16.86 -28.98 18.51
C LYS A 169 -16.94 -30.29 17.76
N GLU A 170 -16.18 -30.45 16.70
CA GLU A 170 -16.07 -31.66 15.90
C GLU A 170 -15.15 -32.73 16.54
N GLY A 171 -14.44 -32.38 17.63
CA GLY A 171 -13.52 -33.29 18.32
C GLY A 171 -12.23 -33.56 17.55
N THR A 172 -11.90 -32.72 16.54
CA THR A 172 -10.68 -32.84 15.74
C THR A 172 -9.50 -32.12 16.37
N TRP A 173 -9.74 -31.23 17.34
CA TRP A 173 -8.74 -30.49 18.08
C TRP A 173 -9.00 -30.55 19.60
N GLU A 174 -7.90 -30.64 20.38
CA GLU A 174 -7.95 -30.62 21.84
C GLU A 174 -8.12 -29.19 22.35
N LYS A 175 -9.09 -28.98 23.24
CA LYS A 175 -9.47 -27.68 23.78
C LYS A 175 -8.32 -26.98 24.50
N GLU A 176 -7.42 -27.75 25.14
CA GLU A 176 -6.30 -27.22 25.93
C GLU A 176 -5.19 -26.59 25.10
N LEU A 177 -5.07 -26.97 23.80
CA LEU A 177 -4.05 -26.40 22.88
C LEU A 177 -4.44 -25.05 22.28
N THR A 178 -5.63 -24.53 22.53
CA THR A 178 -6.24 -23.46 21.75
C THR A 178 -6.66 -22.24 22.56
N SER A 179 -6.43 -22.21 23.89
CA SER A 179 -6.97 -21.17 24.76
C SER A 179 -6.40 -19.78 24.48
N ASP A 180 -5.12 -19.66 24.05
CA ASP A 180 -4.45 -18.36 23.91
C ASP A 180 -3.49 -18.30 22.71
N PHE A 181 -4.02 -18.32 21.48
CA PHE A 181 -3.18 -18.00 20.33
C PHE A 181 -3.16 -16.49 20.04
N GLN A 182 -2.03 -16.01 19.58
CA GLN A 182 -1.84 -14.63 19.13
C GLN A 182 -1.39 -14.60 17.67
N ILE A 183 -1.85 -13.60 16.95
CA ILE A 183 -1.39 -13.32 15.58
C ILE A 183 -0.63 -12.02 15.64
N ASN A 184 0.67 -12.08 15.35
CA ASN A 184 1.54 -10.92 15.38
C ASN A 184 2.19 -10.73 14.01
N ALA A 185 2.13 -9.52 13.48
CA ALA A 185 2.97 -9.12 12.35
C ALA A 185 4.39 -8.82 12.86
N SER A 186 5.40 -9.25 12.12
CA SER A 186 6.80 -8.96 12.46
C SER A 186 7.07 -7.46 12.47
N HIS A 187 7.69 -6.95 13.52
CA HIS A 187 8.15 -5.56 13.62
C HIS A 187 9.60 -5.37 13.18
N VAL A 188 10.35 -6.45 12.98
CA VAL A 188 11.76 -6.42 12.56
C VAL A 188 11.93 -6.59 11.06
N ASP A 189 11.01 -7.31 10.42
CA ASP A 189 11.06 -7.52 8.99
C ASP A 189 10.67 -6.22 8.25
N ARG A 190 11.44 -5.82 7.24
CA ARG A 190 11.28 -4.56 6.49
C ARG A 190 11.80 -4.72 5.07
N ASP A 191 11.55 -3.72 4.22
CA ASP A 191 12.16 -3.69 2.90
C ASP A 191 13.69 -3.72 3.02
N PRO A 192 14.41 -4.46 2.17
CA PRO A 192 15.87 -4.48 2.19
C PRO A 192 16.50 -3.13 1.80
N PHE A 193 15.75 -2.25 1.14
CA PHE A 193 16.20 -0.91 0.77
C PHE A 193 15.61 0.13 1.70
N GLU A 194 16.42 1.12 2.06
CA GLU A 194 16.02 2.28 2.86
C GLU A 194 16.25 3.57 2.07
N ILE A 195 15.39 4.56 2.27
CA ILE A 195 15.64 5.91 1.78
C ILE A 195 16.52 6.61 2.81
N VAL A 196 17.72 6.98 2.41
CA VAL A 196 18.73 7.60 3.30
C VAL A 196 18.96 9.03 2.87
N ASP A 197 18.68 9.98 3.77
CA ASP A 197 18.92 11.41 3.54
C ASP A 197 20.34 11.83 3.96
N SER A 198 20.89 12.78 3.23
CA SER A 198 22.13 13.46 3.63
C SER A 198 21.82 14.50 4.73
N PRO A 199 22.69 14.64 5.76
CA PRO A 199 23.94 13.95 5.99
C PRO A 199 23.78 12.55 6.60
N TRP A 200 24.59 11.61 6.17
CA TRP A 200 24.59 10.17 6.55
C TRP A 200 24.84 9.90 8.05
N LYS A 201 24.59 10.85 8.92
CA LYS A 201 24.86 10.75 10.34
C LYS A 201 23.87 9.79 11.01
N GLY A 202 24.41 8.72 11.57
CA GLY A 202 23.64 7.75 12.33
C GLY A 202 23.04 6.59 11.50
N TRP A 203 23.47 6.47 10.24
CA TRP A 203 23.13 5.32 9.40
C TRP A 203 24.22 4.28 9.43
#